data_40411b7d15b043966202848206ec6eec
#
_entry.id   40411b7d15b043966202848206ec6eec
#
_cell.length_a   1.000
_cell.length_b   1.000
_cell.length_c   1.000
_cell.angle_alpha   90.00
_cell.angle_beta   90.00
_cell.angle_gamma   90.00
#
_symmetry.space_group_name_H-M   'P 1'
#
loop_
_entity.id
_entity.type
_entity.pdbx_description
1 polymer ?
#
loop_
_entity_poly.entity_id
_entity_poly.type
_entity_poly.pdbx_seq_one_letter_code
_entity_poly.pdbx_strand_id
1 'polypeptide(L)'
;MRLPPTLQFIRKAFGRTGSGQSPAGLAIRSDILPEETNFRMLAENSGDVIMQLGPDTKARYVSPSCTRLLGWLPEEMVGHGPEVFVPPEHLQNIAAAAALLIAGADEGEPLAIEIRRKDGKTVWVESKARIVRDPLTGVPGDFVLIMRDITERKRLEEQLRSLAMTDGLTGLGNRRAFDETLDREWRRTVRSAGQMSLLLLDIDRFKGFNDKYGHQVGDDCLRAVAAAIRDVLHRPGDLASRYGGEELAVILPDTDGDGALEIAERLRLAIENLGLPHGDNPEGGGRVTVSIGSATALSRSGGTIRMPEGLLLAADNALYKAKHKGRNRVEVALLLASEGPDAA
;
A
#
# COMPACT_ATOMS: atom_id res chain seq x y z
N MET A 1 24.88 -0.30 -44.08
CA MET A 1 25.24 -0.06 -42.66
C MET A 1 24.97 -1.37 -41.93
N ARG A 2 26.00 -2.05 -41.39
CA ARG A 2 25.82 -3.36 -40.73
C ARG A 2 25.20 -3.14 -39.36
N LEU A 3 24.11 -3.87 -39.07
CA LEU A 3 23.47 -3.88 -37.74
C LEU A 3 24.48 -4.24 -36.66
N PRO A 4 24.40 -3.65 -35.48
CA PRO A 4 25.20 -4.09 -34.34
C PRO A 4 24.90 -5.56 -34.01
N PRO A 5 25.88 -6.33 -33.50
CA PRO A 5 25.79 -7.77 -33.29
C PRO A 5 24.57 -8.21 -32.46
N THR A 6 24.09 -7.37 -31.59
CA THR A 6 22.93 -7.56 -30.71
C THR A 6 21.60 -7.69 -31.43
N LEU A 7 21.38 -6.93 -32.50
CA LEU A 7 20.16 -7.03 -33.30
C LEU A 7 20.14 -8.30 -34.18
N GLN A 8 21.32 -8.83 -34.57
CA GLN A 8 21.42 -10.12 -35.26
C GLN A 8 21.04 -11.29 -34.36
N PHE A 9 21.20 -11.16 -33.04
CA PHE A 9 20.87 -12.22 -32.10
C PHE A 9 19.37 -12.29 -31.81
N ILE A 10 18.70 -11.16 -31.70
CA ILE A 10 17.22 -11.10 -31.57
C ILE A 10 16.58 -11.78 -32.79
N ARG A 11 17.12 -11.57 -33.99
CA ARG A 11 16.74 -12.26 -35.21
C ARG A 11 16.87 -13.79 -35.12
N LYS A 12 17.89 -14.31 -34.40
CA LYS A 12 18.16 -15.75 -34.26
C LYS A 12 17.28 -16.40 -33.17
N ALA A 13 16.88 -15.66 -32.16
CA ALA A 13 16.02 -16.15 -31.07
C ALA A 13 14.56 -16.32 -31.53
N PHE A 14 14.08 -15.49 -32.47
CA PHE A 14 12.72 -15.59 -33.03
C PHE A 14 12.64 -16.39 -34.37
N GLY A 15 13.75 -16.81 -34.95
CA GLY A 15 13.83 -17.43 -36.26
C GLY A 15 13.82 -18.96 -36.32
N ARG A 16 13.49 -19.69 -35.23
CA ARG A 16 13.37 -21.15 -35.23
C ARG A 16 11.97 -21.63 -34.96
N THR A 17 11.15 -21.67 -36.00
CA THR A 17 10.00 -22.58 -36.05
C THR A 17 9.98 -23.31 -37.37
N GLY A 18 10.18 -24.58 -37.29
CA GLY A 18 9.76 -25.74 -38.02
C GLY A 18 9.51 -25.68 -39.54
N SER A 19 10.33 -26.41 -40.29
CA SER A 19 9.99 -26.92 -41.60
C SER A 19 8.86 -27.95 -41.49
N GLY A 20 7.64 -27.58 -41.87
CA GLY A 20 6.54 -28.51 -42.09
C GLY A 20 5.92 -28.22 -43.45
N GLN A 21 5.93 -29.20 -44.35
CA GLN A 21 5.36 -29.15 -45.69
C GLN A 21 3.86 -28.86 -45.61
N SER A 22 3.39 -27.88 -46.42
CA SER A 22 1.99 -27.56 -46.60
C SER A 22 1.51 -27.97 -48.00
N PRO A 23 0.28 -28.50 -48.17
CA PRO A 23 -0.29 -28.75 -49.50
C PRO A 23 -0.87 -27.48 -50.12
N ALA A 24 -0.86 -27.46 -51.41
CA ALA A 24 -1.16 -26.38 -52.31
C ALA A 24 -2.47 -25.60 -52.09
N GLY A 25 -2.36 -24.28 -52.38
CA GLY A 25 -3.49 -23.51 -52.88
C GLY A 25 -3.98 -22.37 -51.99
N LEU A 26 -3.26 -21.27 -51.93
CA LEU A 26 -3.71 -19.87 -52.14
C LEU A 26 -2.46 -18.97 -52.07
N ALA A 27 -2.09 -18.42 -53.21
CA ALA A 27 -0.99 -17.48 -53.26
C ALA A 27 -1.44 -16.15 -52.67
N ILE A 28 -1.28 -15.99 -51.36
CA ILE A 28 -1.18 -14.67 -50.72
C ILE A 28 0.24 -14.23 -51.01
N ARG A 29 0.41 -13.26 -51.94
CA ARG A 29 1.66 -12.51 -52.07
C ARG A 29 1.96 -11.86 -50.71
N SER A 30 2.73 -12.55 -49.88
CA SER A 30 3.42 -11.92 -48.78
C SER A 30 4.64 -11.17 -49.39
N ASP A 31 4.47 -9.89 -49.65
CA ASP A 31 5.62 -9.00 -49.72
C ASP A 31 6.26 -9.07 -48.32
N ILE A 32 7.25 -9.96 -48.17
CA ILE A 32 8.04 -10.11 -46.97
C ILE A 32 8.87 -8.84 -46.87
N LEU A 33 8.40 -7.88 -46.07
CA LEU A 33 9.19 -6.72 -45.69
C LEU A 33 10.55 -7.22 -45.17
N PRO A 34 11.65 -6.52 -45.42
CA PRO A 34 12.96 -6.86 -44.87
C PRO A 34 12.80 -7.14 -43.35
N GLU A 35 13.42 -8.21 -42.83
CA GLU A 35 13.28 -8.65 -41.44
C GLU A 35 13.47 -7.51 -40.40
N GLU A 36 14.31 -6.54 -40.75
CA GLU A 36 14.54 -5.32 -39.96
C GLU A 36 13.31 -4.41 -39.91
N THR A 37 12.57 -4.31 -41.01
CA THR A 37 11.32 -3.54 -41.10
C THR A 37 10.21 -4.22 -40.32
N ASN A 38 10.14 -5.55 -40.34
CA ASN A 38 9.17 -6.33 -39.54
C ASN A 38 9.39 -6.20 -38.03
N PHE A 39 10.65 -6.27 -37.57
CA PHE A 39 10.98 -6.09 -36.16
C PHE A 39 10.61 -4.68 -35.70
N ARG A 40 10.99 -3.66 -36.45
CA ARG A 40 10.68 -2.27 -36.11
C ARG A 40 9.17 -2.05 -36.07
N MET A 41 8.43 -2.57 -37.06
CA MET A 41 6.97 -2.47 -37.09
C MET A 41 6.32 -3.16 -35.87
N LEU A 42 6.81 -4.31 -35.44
CA LEU A 42 6.32 -4.99 -34.23
C LEU A 42 6.62 -4.21 -32.94
N ALA A 43 7.82 -3.66 -32.82
CA ALA A 43 8.23 -2.85 -31.68
C ALA A 43 7.45 -1.52 -31.62
N GLU A 44 7.22 -0.89 -32.79
CA GLU A 44 6.49 0.39 -32.89
C GLU A 44 4.97 0.24 -32.64
N ASN A 45 4.40 -0.92 -32.99
CA ASN A 45 2.99 -1.21 -32.76
C ASN A 45 2.72 -1.95 -31.44
N SER A 46 3.76 -2.28 -30.67
CA SER A 46 3.61 -2.81 -29.32
C SER A 46 2.98 -1.76 -28.40
N GLY A 47 2.04 -2.18 -27.57
CA GLY A 47 1.54 -1.38 -26.46
C GLY A 47 2.61 -1.12 -25.39
N ASP A 48 3.55 -2.04 -25.28
CA ASP A 48 4.65 -2.01 -24.31
C ASP A 48 5.82 -1.17 -24.83
N VAL A 49 6.56 -0.53 -23.93
CA VAL A 49 7.81 0.16 -24.29
C VAL A 49 8.94 -0.86 -24.32
N ILE A 50 9.66 -0.92 -25.45
CA ILE A 50 10.83 -1.77 -25.65
C ILE A 50 12.07 -0.90 -25.63
N MET A 51 13.05 -1.25 -24.82
CA MET A 51 14.32 -0.53 -24.69
C MET A 51 15.50 -1.48 -24.81
N GLN A 52 16.60 -0.98 -25.37
CA GLN A 52 17.92 -1.59 -25.31
C GLN A 52 18.81 -0.68 -24.49
N LEU A 53 19.41 -1.23 -23.43
CA LEU A 53 20.35 -0.52 -22.57
C LEU A 53 21.74 -1.11 -22.74
N GLY A 54 22.76 -0.25 -22.74
CA GLY A 54 24.15 -0.71 -22.72
C GLY A 54 24.55 -1.34 -21.38
N PRO A 55 25.75 -1.92 -21.28
CA PRO A 55 26.30 -2.39 -20.00
C PRO A 55 26.45 -1.27 -18.97
N ASP A 56 26.49 -0.03 -19.42
CA ASP A 56 26.48 1.19 -18.61
C ASP A 56 25.08 1.64 -18.16
N THR A 57 24.07 0.80 -18.41
CA THR A 57 22.64 1.04 -18.12
C THR A 57 22.01 2.22 -18.88
N LYS A 58 22.71 2.83 -19.82
CA LYS A 58 22.17 3.91 -20.64
C LYS A 58 21.38 3.38 -21.81
N ALA A 59 20.28 4.06 -22.12
CA ALA A 59 19.43 3.70 -23.24
C ALA A 59 20.16 3.90 -24.57
N ARG A 60 20.19 2.86 -25.42
CA ARG A 60 20.71 2.87 -26.80
C ARG A 60 19.59 2.90 -27.81
N TYR A 61 18.47 2.30 -27.48
CA TYR A 61 17.25 2.31 -28.26
C TYR A 61 16.04 2.36 -27.34
N VAL A 62 15.03 3.11 -27.76
CA VAL A 62 13.72 3.19 -27.07
C VAL A 62 12.65 3.19 -28.17
N SER A 63 11.63 2.32 -28.01
CA SER A 63 10.52 2.28 -28.97
C SER A 63 9.64 3.53 -28.84
N PRO A 64 8.99 3.99 -29.94
CA PRO A 64 8.12 5.18 -29.94
C PRO A 64 6.94 5.12 -28.98
N SER A 65 6.55 3.91 -28.52
CA SER A 65 5.53 3.73 -27.49
C SER A 65 5.84 4.46 -26.17
N CYS A 66 7.12 4.80 -25.91
CA CYS A 66 7.50 5.61 -24.76
C CYS A 66 6.83 7.00 -24.75
N THR A 67 6.61 7.60 -25.91
CA THR A 67 5.94 8.91 -25.99
C THR A 67 4.52 8.84 -25.47
N ARG A 68 3.79 7.78 -25.82
CA ARG A 68 2.42 7.57 -25.32
C ARG A 68 2.39 7.28 -23.81
N LEU A 69 3.28 6.42 -23.33
CA LEU A 69 3.29 5.99 -21.93
C LEU A 69 3.92 7.04 -21.02
N LEU A 70 5.08 7.56 -21.39
CA LEU A 70 5.92 8.39 -20.53
C LEU A 70 5.90 9.88 -20.91
N GLY A 71 5.44 10.22 -22.13
CA GLY A 71 5.45 11.59 -22.66
C GLY A 71 6.81 12.06 -23.15
N TRP A 72 7.86 11.23 -23.02
CA TRP A 72 9.21 11.49 -23.53
C TRP A 72 9.33 11.00 -24.98
N LEU A 73 10.05 11.74 -25.80
CA LEU A 73 10.43 11.27 -27.13
C LEU A 73 11.59 10.26 -27.01
N PRO A 74 11.71 9.26 -27.91
CA PRO A 74 12.81 8.29 -27.89
C PRO A 74 14.19 8.93 -27.82
N GLU A 75 14.42 9.99 -28.59
CA GLU A 75 15.67 10.74 -28.66
C GLU A 75 15.99 11.48 -27.35
N GLU A 76 15.00 11.82 -26.54
CA GLU A 76 15.19 12.43 -25.22
C GLU A 76 15.58 11.40 -24.15
N MET A 77 15.32 10.13 -24.40
CA MET A 77 15.66 9.04 -23.49
C MET A 77 16.99 8.37 -23.82
N VAL A 78 17.36 8.34 -25.11
CA VAL A 78 18.62 7.74 -25.57
C VAL A 78 19.81 8.47 -24.95
N GLY A 79 20.79 7.70 -24.45
CA GLY A 79 21.98 8.20 -23.77
C GLY A 79 21.82 8.46 -22.28
N HIS A 80 20.62 8.36 -21.75
CA HIS A 80 20.34 8.55 -20.32
C HIS A 80 20.14 7.22 -19.60
N GLY A 81 20.46 7.19 -18.31
CA GLY A 81 20.26 6.04 -17.42
C GLY A 81 18.96 6.17 -16.62
N PRO A 82 18.65 5.16 -15.81
CA PRO A 82 17.40 5.11 -15.03
C PRO A 82 17.26 6.26 -14.03
N GLU A 83 18.36 6.84 -13.57
CA GLU A 83 18.37 7.93 -12.57
C GLU A 83 17.63 9.19 -13.01
N VAL A 84 17.42 9.38 -14.31
CA VAL A 84 16.69 10.53 -14.86
C VAL A 84 15.18 10.34 -14.78
N PHE A 85 14.71 9.11 -14.97
CA PHE A 85 13.29 8.81 -15.16
C PHE A 85 12.67 8.09 -13.95
N VAL A 86 13.49 7.43 -13.13
CA VAL A 86 13.05 6.59 -12.02
C VAL A 86 13.23 7.33 -10.70
N PRO A 87 12.22 7.36 -9.82
CA PRO A 87 12.36 7.87 -8.46
C PRO A 87 13.47 7.15 -7.68
N PRO A 88 14.22 7.87 -6.80
CA PRO A 88 15.39 7.32 -6.10
C PRO A 88 15.11 6.04 -5.31
N GLU A 89 13.91 5.91 -4.75
CA GLU A 89 13.48 4.75 -3.96
C GLU A 89 13.46 3.44 -4.74
N HIS A 90 13.32 3.48 -6.07
CA HIS A 90 13.31 2.30 -6.92
C HIS A 90 14.69 1.96 -7.52
N LEU A 91 15.66 2.88 -7.48
CA LEU A 91 16.97 2.69 -8.11
C LEU A 91 17.76 1.51 -7.53
N GLN A 92 17.66 1.30 -6.21
CA GLN A 92 18.34 0.18 -5.56
C GLN A 92 17.82 -1.17 -6.03
N ASN A 93 16.51 -1.30 -6.23
CA ASN A 93 15.88 -2.52 -6.75
C ASN A 93 16.29 -2.80 -8.20
N ILE A 94 16.38 -1.77 -9.02
CA ILE A 94 16.87 -1.89 -10.41
C ILE A 94 18.32 -2.35 -10.44
N ALA A 95 19.18 -1.74 -9.60
CA ALA A 95 20.58 -2.11 -9.51
C ALA A 95 20.77 -3.57 -9.05
N ALA A 96 19.98 -4.03 -8.07
CA ALA A 96 19.99 -5.41 -7.61
C ALA A 96 19.55 -6.39 -8.70
N ALA A 97 18.48 -6.08 -9.44
CA ALA A 97 18.01 -6.89 -10.56
C ALA A 97 19.04 -6.97 -11.70
N ALA A 98 19.69 -5.87 -12.06
CA ALA A 98 20.76 -5.84 -13.05
C ALA A 98 21.97 -6.68 -12.61
N ALA A 99 22.37 -6.61 -11.34
CA ALA A 99 23.47 -7.40 -10.80
C ALA A 99 23.19 -8.92 -10.89
N LEU A 100 21.97 -9.38 -10.64
CA LEU A 100 21.59 -10.79 -10.81
C LEU A 100 21.69 -11.25 -12.26
N LEU A 101 21.27 -10.43 -13.21
CA LEU A 101 21.39 -10.72 -14.64
C LEU A 101 22.87 -10.81 -15.08
N ILE A 102 23.72 -9.91 -14.58
CA ILE A 102 25.16 -9.92 -14.85
C ILE A 102 25.80 -11.19 -14.25
N ALA A 103 25.39 -11.60 -13.06
CA ALA A 103 25.90 -12.75 -12.34
C ALA A 103 25.54 -14.11 -12.96
N GLY A 104 24.63 -14.15 -13.95
CA GLY A 104 24.34 -15.37 -14.70
C GLY A 104 22.89 -15.73 -14.86
N ALA A 105 21.95 -14.96 -14.31
CA ALA A 105 20.53 -15.16 -14.59
C ALA A 105 20.25 -14.80 -16.06
N ASP A 106 19.43 -15.61 -16.74
CA ASP A 106 19.06 -15.37 -18.14
C ASP A 106 17.96 -14.31 -18.27
N GLU A 107 17.11 -14.22 -17.26
CA GLU A 107 15.93 -13.34 -17.21
C GLU A 107 15.72 -12.81 -15.79
N GLY A 108 15.38 -11.53 -15.67
CA GLY A 108 15.03 -10.91 -14.41
C GLY A 108 13.58 -11.17 -14.02
N GLU A 109 13.31 -11.25 -12.73
CA GLU A 109 11.94 -11.21 -12.22
C GLU A 109 11.28 -9.88 -12.60
N PRO A 110 9.96 -9.90 -12.91
CA PRO A 110 9.23 -8.67 -13.21
C PRO A 110 9.29 -7.69 -12.04
N LEU A 111 9.68 -6.45 -12.30
CA LEU A 111 9.82 -5.40 -11.31
C LEU A 111 8.75 -4.33 -11.52
N ALA A 112 7.85 -4.18 -10.55
CA ALA A 112 6.88 -3.10 -10.57
C ALA A 112 7.52 -1.83 -9.97
N ILE A 113 7.65 -0.78 -10.79
CA ILE A 113 8.28 0.49 -10.42
C ILE A 113 7.46 1.67 -10.92
N GLU A 114 7.64 2.81 -10.26
CA GLU A 114 7.16 4.08 -10.78
C GLU A 114 8.20 4.71 -11.71
N ILE A 115 7.72 5.28 -12.80
CA ILE A 115 8.55 6.08 -13.73
C ILE A 115 7.98 7.48 -13.82
N ARG A 116 8.89 8.47 -13.84
CA ARG A 116 8.54 9.88 -13.98
C ARG A 116 8.24 10.20 -15.43
N ARG A 117 7.04 10.70 -15.67
CA ARG A 117 6.62 11.22 -16.96
C ARG A 117 7.17 12.63 -17.19
N LYS A 118 7.16 13.06 -18.45
CA LYS A 118 7.58 14.41 -18.85
C LYS A 118 6.72 15.52 -18.23
N ASP A 119 5.45 15.24 -17.94
CA ASP A 119 4.52 16.16 -17.26
C ASP A 119 4.73 16.24 -15.74
N GLY A 120 5.74 15.55 -15.20
CA GLY A 120 6.10 15.52 -13.77
C GLY A 120 5.29 14.52 -12.94
N LYS A 121 4.27 13.88 -13.51
CA LYS A 121 3.52 12.80 -12.85
C LYS A 121 4.31 11.49 -12.87
N THR A 122 3.89 10.52 -12.08
CA THR A 122 4.40 9.15 -12.15
C THR A 122 3.41 8.21 -12.82
N VAL A 123 3.92 7.13 -13.38
CA VAL A 123 3.15 6.03 -13.96
C VAL A 123 3.74 4.71 -13.46
N TRP A 124 2.89 3.77 -13.08
CA TRP A 124 3.30 2.43 -12.69
C TRP A 124 3.60 1.58 -13.91
N VAL A 125 4.80 1.02 -13.97
CA VAL A 125 5.17 0.06 -15.01
C VAL A 125 5.66 -1.24 -14.41
N GLU A 126 5.37 -2.34 -15.09
CA GLU A 126 6.02 -3.62 -14.86
C GLU A 126 7.15 -3.75 -15.87
N SER A 127 8.36 -3.78 -15.34
CA SER A 127 9.59 -3.85 -16.13
C SER A 127 10.18 -5.25 -16.05
N LYS A 128 10.46 -5.86 -17.20
CA LYS A 128 11.12 -7.14 -17.32
C LYS A 128 12.37 -7.00 -18.18
N ALA A 129 13.50 -7.42 -17.65
CA ALA A 129 14.80 -7.28 -18.30
C ALA A 129 15.40 -8.65 -18.63
N ARG A 130 16.07 -8.71 -19.77
CA ARG A 130 16.96 -9.82 -20.17
C ARG A 130 18.32 -9.26 -20.56
N ILE A 131 19.37 -10.02 -20.25
CA ILE A 131 20.71 -9.69 -20.69
C ILE A 131 21.02 -10.48 -21.97
N VAL A 132 21.54 -9.78 -22.97
CA VAL A 132 22.03 -10.41 -24.21
C VAL A 132 23.51 -10.76 -24.01
N ARG A 133 23.83 -12.04 -24.09
CA ARG A 133 25.22 -12.51 -23.96
C ARG A 133 25.81 -12.77 -25.35
N ASP A 134 27.09 -12.52 -25.49
CA ASP A 134 27.82 -12.94 -26.67
C ASP A 134 27.74 -14.47 -26.80
N PRO A 135 27.29 -15.01 -27.95
CA PRO A 135 27.03 -16.45 -28.10
C PRO A 135 28.31 -17.31 -28.11
N LEU A 136 29.48 -16.71 -28.32
CA LEU A 136 30.76 -17.43 -28.37
C LEU A 136 31.52 -17.38 -27.07
N THR A 137 31.48 -16.22 -26.38
CA THR A 137 32.29 -15.97 -25.19
C THR A 137 31.46 -16.00 -23.89
N GLY A 138 30.12 -15.94 -23.99
CA GLY A 138 29.21 -15.84 -22.82
C GLY A 138 29.28 -14.48 -22.11
N VAL A 139 30.07 -13.54 -22.59
CA VAL A 139 30.27 -12.22 -21.96
C VAL A 139 28.94 -11.46 -21.95
N PRO A 140 28.54 -10.88 -20.80
CA PRO A 140 27.35 -10.02 -20.70
C PRO A 140 27.46 -8.83 -21.64
N GLY A 141 26.42 -8.58 -22.42
CA GLY A 141 26.30 -7.45 -23.34
C GLY A 141 25.20 -6.47 -22.92
N ASP A 142 24.35 -6.11 -23.87
CA ASP A 142 23.27 -5.17 -23.65
C ASP A 142 22.08 -5.82 -22.93
N PHE A 143 21.29 -5.01 -22.23
CA PHE A 143 20.00 -5.42 -21.68
C PHE A 143 18.87 -5.10 -22.65
N VAL A 144 17.94 -6.02 -22.80
CA VAL A 144 16.65 -5.76 -23.44
C VAL A 144 15.60 -5.67 -22.37
N LEU A 145 14.88 -4.55 -22.34
CA LEU A 145 13.88 -4.21 -21.35
C LEU A 145 12.53 -4.08 -22.02
N ILE A 146 11.51 -4.67 -21.43
CA ILE A 146 10.11 -4.47 -21.81
C ILE A 146 9.40 -3.85 -20.63
N MET A 147 8.71 -2.73 -20.86
CA MET A 147 7.91 -2.04 -19.81
C MET A 147 6.46 -2.01 -20.25
N ARG A 148 5.62 -2.54 -19.39
CA ARG A 148 4.15 -2.57 -19.55
C ARG A 148 3.51 -1.60 -18.56
N ASP A 149 2.55 -0.81 -19.03
CA ASP A 149 1.70 0.01 -18.15
C ASP A 149 0.83 -0.89 -17.27
N ILE A 150 0.96 -0.73 -15.96
CA ILE A 150 0.15 -1.43 -14.95
C ILE A 150 -0.63 -0.45 -14.07
N THR A 151 -0.74 0.81 -14.47
CA THR A 151 -1.38 1.87 -13.68
C THR A 151 -2.84 1.53 -13.38
N GLU A 152 -3.59 1.08 -14.38
CA GLU A 152 -4.99 0.69 -14.18
C GLU A 152 -5.12 -0.54 -13.29
N ARG A 153 -4.23 -1.54 -13.45
CA ARG A 153 -4.18 -2.71 -12.57
C ARG A 153 -3.93 -2.27 -11.11
N LYS A 154 -2.95 -1.41 -10.86
CA LYS A 154 -2.64 -0.87 -9.53
C LYS A 154 -3.79 -0.06 -8.95
N ARG A 155 -4.45 0.74 -9.78
CA ARG A 155 -5.63 1.50 -9.37
C ARG A 155 -6.78 0.58 -8.93
N LEU A 156 -7.05 -0.47 -9.71
CA LEU A 156 -8.08 -1.46 -9.36
C LEU A 156 -7.73 -2.27 -8.11
N GLU A 157 -6.46 -2.68 -7.97
CA GLU A 157 -5.96 -3.35 -6.77
C GLU A 157 -6.18 -2.46 -5.52
N GLU A 158 -5.86 -1.16 -5.60
CA GLU A 158 -6.06 -0.22 -4.49
C GLU A 158 -7.54 0.05 -4.20
N GLN A 159 -8.38 0.15 -5.25
CA GLN A 159 -9.84 0.25 -5.06
C GLN A 159 -10.42 -0.98 -4.36
N LEU A 160 -10.03 -2.19 -4.80
CA LEU A 160 -10.43 -3.44 -4.15
C LEU A 160 -9.94 -3.50 -2.70
N ARG A 161 -8.70 -3.07 -2.44
CA ARG A 161 -8.16 -2.97 -1.09
C ARG A 161 -8.94 -1.98 -0.24
N SER A 162 -9.23 -0.81 -0.77
CA SER A 162 -10.02 0.21 -0.06
C SER A 162 -11.41 -0.30 0.29
N LEU A 163 -12.10 -0.96 -0.63
CA LEU A 163 -13.40 -1.60 -0.38
C LEU A 163 -13.29 -2.72 0.69
N ALA A 164 -12.19 -3.47 0.68
CA ALA A 164 -11.94 -4.54 1.65
C ALA A 164 -11.52 -4.03 3.04
N MET A 165 -11.13 -2.74 3.18
CA MET A 165 -10.60 -2.14 4.41
C MET A 165 -11.54 -1.12 5.05
N THR A 166 -12.65 -0.78 4.41
CA THR A 166 -13.59 0.25 4.88
C THR A 166 -14.88 -0.40 5.40
N ASP A 167 -15.43 0.11 6.48
CA ASP A 167 -16.76 -0.23 6.95
C ASP A 167 -17.83 0.49 6.13
N GLY A 168 -18.70 -0.26 5.47
CA GLY A 168 -19.69 0.27 4.52
C GLY A 168 -20.75 1.18 5.14
N LEU A 169 -20.99 1.11 6.45
CA LEU A 169 -21.96 1.97 7.14
C LEU A 169 -21.35 3.31 7.55
N THR A 170 -20.18 3.26 8.18
CA THR A 170 -19.57 4.43 8.84
C THR A 170 -18.51 5.14 7.98
N GLY A 171 -17.97 4.45 6.99
CA GLY A 171 -16.84 4.94 6.19
C GLY A 171 -15.52 5.04 6.96
N LEU A 172 -15.45 4.50 8.17
CA LEU A 172 -14.21 4.27 8.93
C LEU A 172 -13.50 3.01 8.43
N GLY A 173 -12.28 2.75 8.88
CA GLY A 173 -11.66 1.45 8.71
C GLY A 173 -12.57 0.35 9.27
N ASN A 174 -12.55 -0.83 8.66
CA ASN A 174 -13.20 -2.00 9.25
C ASN A 174 -12.23 -2.75 10.17
N ARG A 175 -12.67 -3.84 10.78
CA ARG A 175 -11.86 -4.67 11.68
C ARG A 175 -10.56 -5.14 11.02
N ARG A 176 -10.60 -5.51 9.74
CA ARG A 176 -9.40 -5.93 9.01
C ARG A 176 -8.39 -4.78 8.87
N ALA A 177 -8.85 -3.57 8.55
CA ALA A 177 -8.00 -2.39 8.51
C ALA A 177 -7.36 -2.11 9.88
N PHE A 178 -8.12 -2.30 10.97
CA PHE A 178 -7.62 -2.19 12.32
C PHE A 178 -6.51 -3.21 12.60
N ASP A 179 -6.76 -4.51 12.36
CA ASP A 179 -5.82 -5.59 12.64
C ASP A 179 -4.50 -5.40 11.86
N GLU A 180 -4.57 -5.12 10.55
CA GLU A 180 -3.39 -4.90 9.69
C GLU A 180 -2.60 -3.63 10.12
N THR A 181 -3.29 -2.57 10.54
CA THR A 181 -2.64 -1.32 10.97
C THR A 181 -2.01 -1.48 12.34
N LEU A 182 -2.69 -2.13 13.27
CA LEU A 182 -2.14 -2.41 14.61
C LEU A 182 -0.83 -3.18 14.50
N ASP A 183 -0.80 -4.25 13.71
CA ASP A 183 0.39 -5.04 13.46
C ASP A 183 1.54 -4.25 12.82
N ARG A 184 1.22 -3.42 11.84
CA ARG A 184 2.21 -2.60 11.13
C ARG A 184 2.83 -1.55 12.06
N GLU A 185 1.99 -0.79 12.77
CA GLU A 185 2.45 0.28 13.67
C GLU A 185 3.14 -0.30 14.92
N TRP A 186 2.73 -1.46 15.40
CA TRP A 186 3.44 -2.18 16.45
C TRP A 186 4.88 -2.50 16.06
N ARG A 187 5.07 -3.13 14.87
CA ARG A 187 6.41 -3.44 14.35
C ARG A 187 7.26 -2.17 14.14
N ARG A 188 6.63 -1.08 13.70
CA ARG A 188 7.29 0.21 13.54
C ARG A 188 7.75 0.76 14.90
N THR A 189 6.85 0.80 15.88
CA THR A 189 7.12 1.27 17.24
C THR A 189 8.26 0.50 17.90
N VAL A 190 8.29 -0.82 17.75
CA VAL A 190 9.38 -1.67 18.27
C VAL A 190 10.72 -1.33 17.60
N ARG A 191 10.75 -1.15 16.28
CA ARG A 191 12.00 -0.83 15.55
C ARG A 191 12.54 0.56 15.86
N SER A 192 11.66 1.54 16.03
CA SER A 192 12.06 2.93 16.30
C SER A 192 12.31 3.22 17.78
N ALA A 193 12.13 2.24 18.67
CA ALA A 193 12.07 2.43 20.12
C ALA A 193 11.12 3.59 20.51
N GLY A 194 10.01 3.69 19.79
CA GLY A 194 9.00 4.74 19.92
C GLY A 194 7.88 4.37 20.89
N GLN A 195 6.73 4.96 20.65
CA GLN A 195 5.51 4.73 21.43
C GLN A 195 4.30 4.74 20.49
N MET A 196 3.21 4.09 20.93
CA MET A 196 1.91 4.17 20.27
C MET A 196 0.79 3.99 21.28
N SER A 197 -0.35 4.55 21.00
CA SER A 197 -1.53 4.43 21.83
C SER A 197 -2.71 3.83 21.07
N LEU A 198 -3.56 3.15 21.79
CA LEU A 198 -4.79 2.54 21.31
C LEU A 198 -5.95 3.03 22.17
N LEU A 199 -7.02 3.48 21.52
CA LEU A 199 -8.29 3.80 22.15
C LEU A 199 -9.33 2.79 21.68
N LEU A 200 -10.08 2.22 22.61
CA LEU A 200 -11.30 1.47 22.34
C LEU A 200 -12.48 2.29 22.83
N LEU A 201 -13.48 2.46 22.00
CA LEU A 201 -14.68 3.24 22.26
C LEU A 201 -15.92 2.36 22.10
N ASP A 202 -16.91 2.59 22.93
CA ASP A 202 -18.20 1.90 22.84
C ASP A 202 -19.32 2.91 23.11
N ILE A 203 -20.35 2.90 22.29
CA ILE A 203 -21.50 3.78 22.42
C ILE A 203 -22.34 3.30 23.60
N ASP A 204 -22.47 4.16 24.59
CA ASP A 204 -23.14 3.81 25.84
C ASP A 204 -24.60 3.41 25.63
N ARG A 205 -24.95 2.22 26.10
CA ARG A 205 -26.31 1.65 26.04
C ARG A 205 -26.90 1.55 24.60
N PHE A 206 -26.06 1.37 23.59
CA PHE A 206 -26.49 1.38 22.19
C PHE A 206 -27.59 0.33 21.87
N LYS A 207 -27.56 -0.84 22.53
CA LYS A 207 -28.65 -1.81 22.41
C LYS A 207 -29.98 -1.19 22.82
N GLY A 208 -30.05 -0.52 23.97
CA GLY A 208 -31.27 0.18 24.44
C GLY A 208 -31.68 1.30 23.46
N PHE A 209 -30.72 1.98 22.82
CA PHE A 209 -30.99 2.95 21.78
C PHE A 209 -31.71 2.29 20.58
N ASN A 210 -31.19 1.17 20.08
CA ASN A 210 -31.80 0.42 18.98
C ASN A 210 -33.16 -0.12 19.32
N ASP A 211 -33.32 -0.68 20.52
CA ASP A 211 -34.61 -1.22 21.00
C ASP A 211 -35.70 -0.14 21.06
N LYS A 212 -35.31 1.10 21.37
CA LYS A 212 -36.23 2.24 21.50
C LYS A 212 -36.52 2.97 20.18
N TYR A 213 -35.50 3.22 19.36
CA TYR A 213 -35.58 4.06 18.17
C TYR A 213 -35.52 3.29 16.85
N GLY A 214 -35.25 2.00 16.90
CA GLY A 214 -35.09 1.14 15.74
C GLY A 214 -33.68 1.16 15.12
N HIS A 215 -33.33 0.10 14.42
CA HIS A 215 -31.99 -0.08 13.85
C HIS A 215 -31.62 0.98 12.81
N GLN A 216 -32.57 1.51 12.04
CA GLN A 216 -32.27 2.55 11.05
C GLN A 216 -31.77 3.85 11.72
N VAL A 217 -32.37 4.24 12.84
CA VAL A 217 -31.92 5.40 13.64
C VAL A 217 -30.61 5.09 14.33
N GLY A 218 -30.38 3.83 14.71
CA GLY A 218 -29.09 3.37 15.21
C GLY A 218 -27.97 3.48 14.16
N ASP A 219 -28.26 3.13 12.92
CA ASP A 219 -27.30 3.31 11.80
C ASP A 219 -26.98 4.78 11.56
N ASP A 220 -27.97 5.68 11.66
CA ASP A 220 -27.74 7.13 11.54
C ASP A 220 -26.91 7.66 12.72
N CYS A 221 -27.14 7.14 13.94
CA CYS A 221 -26.32 7.43 15.10
C CYS A 221 -24.86 7.00 14.88
N LEU A 222 -24.61 5.78 14.40
CA LEU A 222 -23.27 5.29 14.08
C LEU A 222 -22.58 6.16 13.02
N ARG A 223 -23.29 6.62 11.98
CA ARG A 223 -22.75 7.54 10.97
C ARG A 223 -22.36 8.89 11.59
N ALA A 224 -23.20 9.43 12.46
CA ALA A 224 -22.93 10.70 13.13
C ALA A 224 -21.72 10.62 14.08
N VAL A 225 -21.63 9.55 14.87
CA VAL A 225 -20.49 9.29 15.75
C VAL A 225 -19.20 9.13 14.93
N ALA A 226 -19.24 8.36 13.82
CA ALA A 226 -18.10 8.19 12.94
C ALA A 226 -17.65 9.50 12.29
N ALA A 227 -18.57 10.38 11.93
CA ALA A 227 -18.25 11.71 11.40
C ALA A 227 -17.53 12.56 12.48
N ALA A 228 -18.06 12.60 13.71
CA ALA A 228 -17.42 13.32 14.82
C ALA A 228 -16.00 12.80 15.12
N ILE A 229 -15.76 11.49 15.00
CA ILE A 229 -14.43 10.92 15.17
C ILE A 229 -13.48 11.40 14.06
N ARG A 230 -13.91 11.39 12.80
CA ARG A 230 -13.10 11.90 11.67
C ARG A 230 -12.76 13.38 11.84
N ASP A 231 -13.69 14.16 12.32
CA ASP A 231 -13.52 15.61 12.52
C ASP A 231 -12.54 15.95 13.66
N VAL A 232 -12.25 15.01 14.56
CA VAL A 232 -11.25 15.16 15.65
C VAL A 232 -9.88 14.69 15.22
N LEU A 233 -9.80 13.65 14.37
CA LEU A 233 -8.54 13.01 13.95
C LEU A 233 -8.04 13.65 12.65
N HIS A 234 -6.95 14.42 12.73
CA HIS A 234 -6.40 15.14 11.58
C HIS A 234 -5.04 14.63 11.11
N ARG A 235 -4.38 13.76 11.89
CA ARG A 235 -3.05 13.25 11.53
C ARG A 235 -3.18 12.10 10.52
N PRO A 236 -2.42 12.12 9.40
CA PRO A 236 -2.49 11.06 8.38
C PRO A 236 -2.14 9.65 8.90
N GLY A 237 -1.44 9.59 10.04
CA GLY A 237 -1.07 8.31 10.67
C GLY A 237 -2.14 7.72 11.58
N ASP A 238 -3.10 8.54 12.04
CA ASP A 238 -4.16 8.09 12.94
C ASP A 238 -5.19 7.26 12.16
N LEU A 239 -5.61 6.14 12.72
CA LEU A 239 -6.64 5.30 12.11
C LEU A 239 -7.83 5.15 13.06
N ALA A 240 -9.01 5.57 12.62
CA ALA A 240 -10.27 5.20 13.24
C ALA A 240 -10.91 4.03 12.49
N SER A 241 -11.43 3.07 13.22
CA SER A 241 -12.06 1.85 12.68
C SER A 241 -13.32 1.50 13.44
N ARG A 242 -14.28 0.90 12.74
CA ARG A 242 -15.38 0.18 13.38
C ARG A 242 -14.92 -1.24 13.65
N TYR A 243 -14.71 -1.54 14.93
CA TYR A 243 -14.18 -2.83 15.38
C TYR A 243 -15.24 -3.93 15.36
N GLY A 244 -16.51 -3.59 15.69
CA GLY A 244 -17.66 -4.49 15.60
C GLY A 244 -18.91 -3.84 16.23
N GLY A 245 -20.09 -4.03 15.62
CA GLY A 245 -21.33 -3.49 16.16
C GLY A 245 -21.27 -1.99 16.44
N GLU A 246 -21.34 -1.61 17.73
CA GLU A 246 -21.18 -0.25 18.26
C GLU A 246 -19.75 0.07 18.75
N GLU A 247 -18.84 -0.88 18.61
CA GLU A 247 -17.47 -0.74 19.07
C GLU A 247 -16.60 -0.08 18.00
N LEU A 248 -15.84 0.91 18.41
CA LEU A 248 -14.94 1.70 17.57
C LEU A 248 -13.52 1.64 18.17
N ALA A 249 -12.52 1.73 17.34
CA ALA A 249 -11.12 1.72 17.75
C ALA A 249 -10.34 2.84 17.07
N VAL A 250 -9.38 3.43 17.77
CA VAL A 250 -8.48 4.45 17.23
C VAL A 250 -7.05 4.06 17.54
N ILE A 251 -6.23 3.92 16.51
CA ILE A 251 -4.77 3.70 16.61
C ILE A 251 -4.10 5.05 16.45
N LEU A 252 -3.24 5.39 17.41
CA LEU A 252 -2.49 6.65 17.48
C LEU A 252 -0.99 6.36 17.47
N PRO A 253 -0.34 6.28 16.29
CA PRO A 253 1.11 6.13 16.20
C PRO A 253 1.84 7.34 16.79
N ASP A 254 3.04 7.11 17.29
CA ASP A 254 3.93 8.15 17.83
C ASP A 254 3.24 9.08 18.88
N THR A 255 2.27 8.53 19.63
CA THR A 255 1.46 9.27 20.62
C THR A 255 1.64 8.64 21.99
N ASP A 256 1.97 9.46 22.99
CA ASP A 256 2.12 9.06 24.39
C ASP A 256 0.77 8.99 25.13
N GLY A 257 0.82 8.62 26.41
CA GLY A 257 -0.37 8.46 27.23
C GLY A 257 -1.15 9.77 27.45
N ASP A 258 -0.44 10.88 27.61
CA ASP A 258 -1.05 12.19 27.83
C ASP A 258 -1.72 12.70 26.55
N GLY A 259 -1.04 12.58 25.41
CA GLY A 259 -1.60 12.90 24.10
C GLY A 259 -2.80 12.02 23.74
N ALA A 260 -2.73 10.73 24.08
CA ALA A 260 -3.84 9.81 23.87
C ALA A 260 -5.06 10.16 24.73
N LEU A 261 -4.83 10.56 25.98
CA LEU A 261 -5.90 11.01 26.90
C LEU A 261 -6.55 12.30 26.39
N GLU A 262 -5.76 13.26 25.90
CA GLU A 262 -6.29 14.49 25.30
C GLU A 262 -7.18 14.19 24.09
N ILE A 263 -6.71 13.34 23.17
CA ILE A 263 -7.49 12.93 22.00
C ILE A 263 -8.75 12.18 22.42
N ALA A 264 -8.67 11.27 23.40
CA ALA A 264 -9.81 10.51 23.88
C ALA A 264 -10.88 11.42 24.49
N GLU A 265 -10.51 12.42 25.30
CA GLU A 265 -11.46 13.38 25.87
C GLU A 265 -12.08 14.28 24.79
N ARG A 266 -11.30 14.69 23.78
CA ARG A 266 -11.85 15.43 22.65
C ARG A 266 -12.87 14.61 21.86
N LEU A 267 -12.61 13.32 21.64
CA LEU A 267 -13.54 12.40 20.99
C LEU A 267 -14.82 12.23 21.83
N ARG A 268 -14.68 12.00 23.14
CA ARG A 268 -15.80 11.87 24.04
C ARG A 268 -16.70 13.11 24.02
N LEU A 269 -16.11 14.29 24.17
CA LEU A 269 -16.83 15.56 24.14
C LEU A 269 -17.46 15.86 22.78
N ALA A 270 -16.76 15.56 21.68
CA ALA A 270 -17.31 15.75 20.32
C ALA A 270 -18.57 14.92 20.10
N ILE A 271 -18.56 13.67 20.57
CA ILE A 271 -19.72 12.78 20.45
C ILE A 271 -20.87 13.24 21.39
N GLU A 272 -20.57 13.58 22.63
CA GLU A 272 -21.58 14.13 23.57
C GLU A 272 -22.23 15.42 23.02
N ASN A 273 -21.44 16.29 22.37
CA ASN A 273 -21.89 17.54 21.79
C ASN A 273 -22.74 17.35 20.52
N LEU A 274 -22.82 16.16 19.93
CA LEU A 274 -23.81 15.87 18.89
C LEU A 274 -25.23 16.05 19.41
N GLY A 275 -25.43 15.93 20.72
CA GLY A 275 -26.71 16.18 21.38
C GLY A 275 -27.82 15.20 20.97
N LEU A 276 -27.45 14.04 20.39
CA LEU A 276 -28.43 13.04 19.92
C LEU A 276 -29.23 12.49 21.11
N PRO A 277 -30.59 12.57 21.08
CA PRO A 277 -31.40 12.10 22.19
C PRO A 277 -31.25 10.58 22.43
N HIS A 278 -31.05 10.18 23.71
CA HIS A 278 -30.97 8.77 24.10
C HIS A 278 -31.72 8.57 25.44
N GLY A 279 -33.01 8.33 25.37
CA GLY A 279 -33.88 8.28 26.55
C GLY A 279 -33.59 7.16 27.56
N ASP A 280 -32.76 6.18 27.22
CA ASP A 280 -32.36 5.08 28.10
C ASP A 280 -30.88 5.20 28.57
N ASN A 281 -30.29 6.41 28.42
CA ASN A 281 -28.95 6.74 28.89
C ASN A 281 -29.01 7.84 29.97
N PRO A 282 -29.45 7.52 31.19
CA PRO A 282 -29.52 8.52 32.27
C PRO A 282 -28.13 9.02 32.70
N GLU A 283 -27.11 8.19 32.63
CA GLU A 283 -25.72 8.55 32.92
C GLU A 283 -25.16 9.60 31.94
N GLY A 284 -25.63 9.58 30.70
CA GLY A 284 -25.29 10.58 29.66
C GLY A 284 -26.26 11.76 29.61
N GLY A 285 -27.12 11.96 30.65
CA GLY A 285 -28.10 13.06 30.66
C GLY A 285 -29.14 12.96 29.56
N GLY A 286 -29.50 11.76 29.12
CA GLY A 286 -30.46 11.51 28.05
C GLY A 286 -29.91 11.75 26.65
N ARG A 287 -28.61 11.69 26.45
CA ARG A 287 -27.92 11.88 25.16
C ARG A 287 -27.05 10.67 24.82
N VAL A 288 -26.69 10.54 23.57
CA VAL A 288 -25.68 9.58 23.11
C VAL A 288 -24.31 10.01 23.64
N THR A 289 -23.62 9.09 24.30
CA THR A 289 -22.27 9.26 24.84
C THR A 289 -21.44 8.03 24.53
N VAL A 290 -20.14 8.10 24.77
CA VAL A 290 -19.21 6.98 24.63
C VAL A 290 -18.37 6.78 25.87
N SER A 291 -18.11 5.53 26.19
CA SER A 291 -17.06 5.14 27.13
C SER A 291 -15.79 4.83 26.34
N ILE A 292 -14.63 5.25 26.84
CA ILE A 292 -13.35 5.09 26.15
C ILE A 292 -12.34 4.45 27.08
N GLY A 293 -11.66 3.40 26.60
CA GLY A 293 -10.48 2.82 27.21
C GLY A 293 -9.24 3.18 26.43
N SER A 294 -8.25 3.76 27.08
CA SER A 294 -6.95 4.14 26.50
C SER A 294 -5.84 3.25 27.03
N ALA A 295 -4.94 2.81 26.16
CA ALA A 295 -3.71 2.13 26.54
C ALA A 295 -2.54 2.61 25.68
N THR A 296 -1.35 2.72 26.29
CA THR A 296 -0.14 3.17 25.60
C THR A 296 0.96 2.14 25.76
N ALA A 297 1.58 1.77 24.63
CA ALA A 297 2.77 0.93 24.59
C ALA A 297 4.02 1.81 24.42
N LEU A 298 4.99 1.61 25.32
CA LEU A 298 6.31 2.22 25.26
C LEU A 298 7.31 1.13 24.88
N SER A 299 8.02 1.33 23.78
CA SER A 299 9.05 0.39 23.32
C SER A 299 10.42 0.59 24.00
N ARG A 300 10.52 1.35 25.08
CA ARG A 300 11.75 1.46 25.86
C ARG A 300 11.91 0.23 26.75
N SER A 301 13.14 -0.23 26.90
CA SER A 301 13.55 -1.39 27.69
C SER A 301 12.80 -1.45 29.04
N GLY A 302 12.02 -2.50 29.25
CA GLY A 302 11.22 -2.72 30.44
C GLY A 302 9.69 -2.67 30.27
N GLY A 303 9.17 -2.40 29.06
CA GLY A 303 7.73 -2.41 28.78
C GLY A 303 7.13 -3.81 28.95
N THR A 304 6.02 -3.92 29.70
CA THR A 304 5.32 -5.18 29.99
C THR A 304 4.53 -5.73 28.81
N ILE A 305 4.23 -4.91 27.81
CA ILE A 305 3.50 -5.31 26.61
C ILE A 305 4.52 -5.71 25.54
N ARG A 306 4.55 -7.00 25.21
CA ARG A 306 5.46 -7.57 24.21
C ARG A 306 4.80 -7.84 22.86
N MET A 307 3.48 -7.76 22.79
CA MET A 307 2.67 -8.10 21.62
C MET A 307 1.48 -7.15 21.50
N PRO A 308 0.99 -6.88 20.26
CA PRO A 308 -0.14 -5.97 20.04
C PRO A 308 -1.42 -6.39 20.78
N GLU A 309 -1.62 -7.69 21.01
CA GLU A 309 -2.76 -8.22 21.77
C GLU A 309 -2.74 -7.77 23.23
N GLY A 310 -1.55 -7.58 23.81
CA GLY A 310 -1.43 -7.03 25.17
C GLY A 310 -1.89 -5.58 25.26
N LEU A 311 -1.62 -4.76 24.24
CA LEU A 311 -2.11 -3.40 24.15
C LEU A 311 -3.64 -3.37 23.99
N LEU A 312 -4.18 -4.24 23.16
CA LEU A 312 -5.62 -4.39 22.94
C LEU A 312 -6.33 -4.79 24.24
N LEU A 313 -5.82 -5.80 24.95
CA LEU A 313 -6.36 -6.25 26.22
C LEU A 313 -6.31 -5.15 27.29
N ALA A 314 -5.24 -4.36 27.31
CA ALA A 314 -5.13 -3.24 28.26
C ALA A 314 -6.18 -2.16 27.99
N ALA A 315 -6.41 -1.81 26.73
CA ALA A 315 -7.44 -0.85 26.32
C ALA A 315 -8.85 -1.37 26.62
N ASP A 316 -9.11 -2.67 26.38
CA ASP A 316 -10.39 -3.31 26.70
C ASP A 316 -10.69 -3.29 28.19
N ASN A 317 -9.72 -3.64 29.03
CA ASN A 317 -9.84 -3.56 30.48
C ASN A 317 -10.12 -2.11 30.97
N ALA A 318 -9.54 -1.11 30.33
CA ALA A 318 -9.82 0.28 30.62
C ALA A 318 -11.24 0.67 30.22
N LEU A 319 -11.68 0.26 29.00
CA LEU A 319 -13.06 0.47 28.53
C LEU A 319 -14.09 -0.18 29.47
N TYR A 320 -13.82 -1.40 29.93
CA TYR A 320 -14.66 -2.07 30.91
C TYR A 320 -14.79 -1.23 32.20
N LYS A 321 -13.68 -0.66 32.70
CA LYS A 321 -13.71 0.23 33.89
C LYS A 321 -14.52 1.49 33.63
N ALA A 322 -14.38 2.11 32.43
CA ALA A 322 -15.15 3.29 32.05
C ALA A 322 -16.66 3.02 32.10
N LYS A 323 -17.10 1.88 31.53
CA LYS A 323 -18.50 1.44 31.57
C LYS A 323 -19.01 1.21 33.03
N HIS A 324 -18.19 0.63 33.91
CA HIS A 324 -18.58 0.33 35.30
C HIS A 324 -18.53 1.52 36.25
N LYS A 325 -17.70 2.52 35.96
CA LYS A 325 -17.61 3.75 36.79
C LYS A 325 -18.67 4.81 36.44
N GLY A 326 -19.64 4.50 35.59
CA GLY A 326 -20.77 5.40 35.29
C GLY A 326 -20.77 5.94 33.88
N ARG A 327 -20.05 5.30 32.96
CA ARG A 327 -20.03 5.64 31.50
C ARG A 327 -19.58 7.07 31.19
N ASN A 328 -19.70 7.49 29.94
CA ASN A 328 -19.37 8.84 29.45
C ASN A 328 -18.03 9.35 30.00
N ARG A 329 -16.98 8.54 29.90
CA ARG A 329 -15.64 8.85 30.45
C ARG A 329 -14.53 8.14 29.71
N VAL A 330 -13.33 8.63 29.94
CA VAL A 330 -12.08 7.97 29.55
C VAL A 330 -11.47 7.30 30.78
N GLU A 331 -11.04 6.08 30.64
CA GLU A 331 -10.17 5.38 31.61
C GLU A 331 -8.89 4.96 30.93
N VAL A 332 -7.77 5.08 31.63
CA VAL A 332 -6.45 4.74 31.13
C VAL A 332 -5.99 3.43 31.76
N ALA A 333 -5.42 2.54 30.96
CA ALA A 333 -4.78 1.35 31.47
C ALA A 333 -3.48 1.75 32.17
N LEU A 334 -3.38 1.37 33.45
CA LEU A 334 -2.12 1.44 34.17
C LEU A 334 -1.23 0.31 33.66
N LEU A 335 -0.22 0.65 32.88
CA LEU A 335 0.85 -0.27 32.53
C LEU A 335 1.76 -0.39 33.75
N LEU A 336 1.54 -1.42 34.56
CA LEU A 336 2.46 -1.78 35.60
C LEU A 336 3.72 -2.34 34.94
N ALA A 337 4.86 -1.68 35.11
CA ALA A 337 6.15 -2.28 34.82
C ALA A 337 6.26 -3.53 35.70
N SER A 338 6.27 -4.72 35.11
CA SER A 338 6.66 -5.91 35.85
C SER A 338 8.15 -5.77 36.15
N GLU A 339 8.54 -5.79 37.40
CA GLU A 339 9.91 -6.08 37.78
C GLU A 339 10.31 -7.39 37.08
N GLY A 340 11.35 -7.33 36.25
CA GLY A 340 11.88 -8.52 35.61
C GLY A 340 12.27 -9.54 36.67
N PRO A 341 12.27 -10.86 36.38
CA PRO A 341 12.79 -11.81 37.31
C PRO A 341 14.23 -11.43 37.63
N ASP A 342 14.50 -11.21 38.90
CA ASP A 342 15.83 -11.00 39.41
C ASP A 342 16.78 -12.01 38.81
N ALA A 343 17.86 -11.53 38.21
CA ALA A 343 18.99 -12.34 37.85
C ALA A 343 19.60 -12.85 39.18
N ALA A 344 19.32 -14.10 39.49
CA ALA A 344 20.07 -14.88 40.47
C ALA A 344 21.20 -15.65 39.76
#